data_65b20e6afd159921a33081920d62feeb
#
_entry.id   65b20e6afd159921a33081920d62feeb
#
_cell.length_a   1.000
_cell.length_b   1.000
_cell.length_c   1.000
_cell.angle_alpha   90.00
_cell.angle_beta   90.00
_cell.angle_gamma   90.00
#
_symmetry.space_group_name_H-M   'P 1'
#
loop_
_entity.id
_entity.type
_entity.pdbx_description
1 polymer ?
#
loop_
_entity_poly.entity_id
_entity_poly.type
_entity_poly.pdbx_seq_one_letter_code
_entity_poly.pdbx_strand_id
1 'polypeptide(L)'
;MAKELQSIVSMVFQTSRIRCPVCSPDRKKQHEKTMVVTVEGNKKVYMCHHCGISGKFEEEPFYHKHLDQVVPIPTKLKTNLDLIGRFFSARGIDISNISSLPEMTTGEKYFNGIGKVDCVGFVYQDEAIKWRAIDHKAFTQDGAARNFYNLEKIADDMPETVIITEGEADTVALASIGLHSIPVPNGAPVKVSNRK
;
A
#
# COMPACT_ATOMS: atom_id res chain seq x y z
N MET A 1 -1.67 1.57 -29.50
CA MET A 1 -0.32 0.94 -29.71
C MET A 1 0.68 1.28 -28.60
N ALA A 2 1.12 2.54 -28.41
CA ALA A 2 2.14 2.83 -27.40
C ALA A 2 1.69 2.52 -25.93
N LYS A 3 0.45 2.83 -25.57
CA LYS A 3 -0.10 2.53 -24.24
C LYS A 3 -0.30 1.04 -23.97
N GLU A 4 -0.68 0.27 -24.96
CA GLU A 4 -0.83 -1.20 -24.83
C GLU A 4 0.55 -1.87 -24.67
N LEU A 5 1.54 -1.43 -25.41
CA LEU A 5 2.90 -1.93 -25.30
C LEU A 5 3.48 -1.65 -23.90
N GLN A 6 3.29 -0.45 -23.37
CA GLN A 6 3.69 -0.10 -22.01
C GLN A 6 2.98 -0.95 -20.96
N SER A 7 1.67 -1.19 -21.12
CA SER A 7 0.90 -2.04 -20.21
C SER A 7 1.42 -3.47 -20.18
N ILE A 8 1.81 -4.04 -21.32
CA ILE A 8 2.35 -5.41 -21.38
C ILE A 8 3.76 -5.46 -20.79
N VAL A 9 4.60 -4.47 -21.08
CA VAL A 9 5.97 -4.39 -20.54
C VAL A 9 5.95 -4.17 -19.01
N SER A 10 4.99 -3.41 -18.49
CA SER A 10 4.86 -3.20 -17.04
C SER A 10 4.55 -4.48 -16.26
N MET A 11 3.90 -5.46 -16.87
CA MET A 11 3.59 -6.78 -16.25
C MET A 11 4.79 -7.75 -16.23
N VAL A 12 5.95 -7.36 -16.75
CA VAL A 12 7.15 -8.21 -16.76
C VAL A 12 8.00 -7.87 -15.54
N PHE A 13 8.05 -8.76 -14.54
CA PHE A 13 8.75 -8.53 -13.27
C PHE A 13 10.21 -9.02 -13.23
N GLN A 14 10.62 -9.82 -14.22
CA GLN A 14 12.00 -10.28 -14.36
C GLN A 14 12.40 -10.30 -15.83
N THR A 15 13.69 -10.16 -16.11
CA THR A 15 14.22 -10.21 -17.48
C THR A 15 13.74 -11.48 -18.18
N SER A 16 13.01 -11.31 -19.27
CA SER A 16 12.40 -12.43 -20.01
C SER A 16 12.16 -12.11 -21.48
N ARG A 17 11.87 -13.18 -22.26
CA ARG A 17 11.40 -13.06 -23.63
C ARG A 17 9.89 -13.23 -23.68
N ILE A 18 9.23 -12.29 -24.35
CA ILE A 18 7.77 -12.31 -24.55
C ILE A 18 7.41 -12.26 -26.04
N ARG A 19 6.16 -12.55 -26.37
CA ARG A 19 5.63 -12.28 -27.70
C ARG A 19 5.55 -10.78 -27.93
N CYS A 20 5.99 -10.32 -29.08
CA CYS A 20 5.88 -8.90 -29.40
C CYS A 20 4.43 -8.52 -29.65
N PRO A 21 3.82 -7.62 -28.87
CA PRO A 21 2.42 -7.23 -29.07
C PRO A 21 2.19 -6.48 -30.40
N VAL A 22 3.25 -5.92 -30.98
CA VAL A 22 3.15 -5.14 -32.22
C VAL A 22 3.18 -6.02 -33.47
N CYS A 23 4.10 -6.98 -33.56
CA CYS A 23 4.26 -7.76 -34.78
C CYS A 23 3.81 -9.22 -34.68
N SER A 24 3.58 -9.76 -33.48
CA SER A 24 3.16 -11.16 -33.35
C SER A 24 1.77 -11.45 -33.93
N PRO A 25 0.76 -10.55 -33.88
CA PRO A 25 -0.56 -10.80 -34.44
C PRO A 25 -0.54 -11.04 -35.96
N ASP A 26 0.37 -10.35 -36.69
CA ASP A 26 0.41 -10.37 -38.15
C ASP A 26 1.41 -11.38 -38.72
N ARG A 27 2.00 -12.21 -37.86
CA ARG A 27 3.06 -13.16 -38.26
C ARG A 27 2.50 -14.58 -38.45
N LYS A 28 3.11 -15.33 -39.38
CA LYS A 28 2.83 -16.76 -39.52
C LYS A 28 3.15 -17.55 -38.25
N LYS A 29 4.20 -17.14 -37.49
CA LYS A 29 4.63 -17.76 -36.22
C LYS A 29 4.28 -16.86 -35.02
N GLN A 30 3.00 -16.71 -34.75
CA GLN A 30 2.48 -15.80 -33.73
C GLN A 30 2.93 -16.15 -32.30
N HIS A 31 3.34 -17.39 -32.03
CA HIS A 31 3.75 -17.85 -30.70
C HIS A 31 5.22 -17.62 -30.37
N GLU A 32 6.04 -17.21 -31.34
CA GLU A 32 7.45 -16.95 -31.07
C GLU A 32 7.66 -15.73 -30.18
N LYS A 33 8.50 -15.93 -29.15
CA LYS A 33 8.89 -14.88 -28.20
C LYS A 33 10.06 -14.08 -28.78
N THR A 34 9.78 -13.05 -29.53
CA THR A 34 10.78 -12.24 -30.25
C THR A 34 11.16 -10.93 -29.56
N MET A 35 10.43 -10.53 -28.55
CA MET A 35 10.73 -9.34 -27.76
C MET A 35 11.46 -9.73 -26.47
N VAL A 36 12.62 -9.15 -26.23
CA VAL A 36 13.34 -9.21 -24.96
C VAL A 36 12.92 -8.03 -24.12
N VAL A 37 12.59 -8.26 -22.85
CA VAL A 37 12.40 -7.24 -21.84
C VAL A 37 13.44 -7.47 -20.76
N THR A 38 14.34 -6.50 -20.57
CA THR A 38 15.33 -6.49 -19.49
C THR A 38 14.81 -5.64 -18.37
N VAL A 39 14.83 -6.18 -17.14
CA VAL A 39 14.36 -5.50 -15.93
C VAL A 39 15.56 -5.18 -15.04
N GLU A 40 15.76 -3.90 -14.74
CA GLU A 40 16.84 -3.38 -13.89
C GLU A 40 16.21 -2.42 -12.86
N GLY A 41 15.85 -2.95 -11.68
CA GLY A 41 15.13 -2.18 -10.67
C GLY A 41 13.77 -1.70 -11.18
N ASN A 42 13.53 -0.38 -11.19
CA ASN A 42 12.32 0.24 -11.71
C ASN A 42 12.38 0.53 -13.23
N LYS A 43 13.50 0.22 -13.88
CA LYS A 43 13.69 0.42 -15.32
C LYS A 43 13.46 -0.88 -16.07
N LYS A 44 12.70 -0.78 -17.15
CA LYS A 44 12.48 -1.87 -18.10
C LYS A 44 12.88 -1.39 -19.49
N VAL A 45 13.78 -2.13 -20.12
CA VAL A 45 14.21 -1.88 -21.50
C VAL A 45 13.70 -3.02 -22.36
N TYR A 46 13.08 -2.72 -23.48
CA TYR A 46 12.58 -3.75 -24.38
C TYR A 46 13.06 -3.55 -25.81
N MET A 47 13.24 -4.68 -26.51
CA MET A 47 13.60 -4.70 -27.91
C MET A 47 13.04 -5.95 -28.58
N CYS A 48 12.34 -5.77 -29.68
CA CYS A 48 11.88 -6.87 -30.53
C CYS A 48 12.87 -7.16 -31.64
N HIS A 49 13.45 -8.36 -31.68
CA HIS A 49 14.39 -8.78 -32.70
C HIS A 49 13.77 -9.01 -34.09
N HIS A 50 12.43 -9.01 -34.21
CA HIS A 50 11.75 -9.20 -35.48
C HIS A 50 11.36 -7.87 -36.14
N CYS A 51 10.67 -6.98 -35.44
CA CYS A 51 10.20 -5.71 -36.03
C CYS A 51 11.06 -4.49 -35.62
N GLY A 52 12.08 -4.68 -34.80
CA GLY A 52 12.98 -3.62 -34.38
C GLY A 52 12.41 -2.63 -33.35
N ILE A 53 11.13 -2.77 -32.97
CA ILE A 53 10.58 -1.86 -31.95
C ILE A 53 11.33 -1.99 -30.65
N SER A 54 11.74 -0.87 -30.10
CA SER A 54 12.50 -0.80 -28.86
C SER A 54 12.05 0.42 -28.05
N GLY A 55 12.35 0.39 -26.76
CA GLY A 55 12.07 1.50 -25.89
C GLY A 55 12.47 1.21 -24.46
N LYS A 56 12.29 2.21 -23.63
CA LYS A 56 12.46 2.11 -22.19
C LYS A 56 11.17 2.53 -21.50
N PHE A 57 10.92 1.88 -20.39
CA PHE A 57 9.83 2.20 -19.48
C PHE A 57 10.44 2.31 -18.09
N GLU A 58 10.22 3.42 -17.45
CA GLU A 58 10.55 3.64 -16.05
C GLU A 58 9.23 3.61 -15.28
N GLU A 59 9.07 2.62 -14.42
CA GLU A 59 7.97 2.65 -13.47
C GLU A 59 8.28 3.75 -12.47
N GLU A 60 7.48 4.82 -12.49
CA GLU A 60 7.52 5.74 -11.37
C GLU A 60 7.19 4.93 -10.11
N PRO A 61 8.04 4.96 -9.09
CA PRO A 61 7.74 4.27 -7.84
C PRO A 61 6.36 4.75 -7.39
N PHE A 62 5.47 3.82 -7.14
CA PHE A 62 4.06 4.05 -6.73
C PHE A 62 3.92 5.08 -5.58
N TYR A 63 5.02 5.42 -4.93
CA TYR A 63 5.13 6.25 -3.75
C TYR A 63 5.32 7.76 -4.01
N HIS A 64 5.59 8.22 -5.24
CA HIS A 64 6.01 9.63 -5.44
C HIS A 64 4.88 10.64 -5.68
N LYS A 65 3.65 10.22 -5.94
CA LYS A 65 2.56 11.18 -6.23
C LYS A 65 1.98 11.92 -5.02
N HIS A 66 2.36 11.54 -3.80
CA HIS A 66 1.84 12.16 -2.56
C HIS A 66 2.90 12.72 -1.63
N LEU A 67 4.18 12.81 -2.07
CA LEU A 67 5.28 13.29 -1.22
C LEU A 67 5.39 14.82 -1.14
N ASP A 68 4.65 15.58 -1.95
CA ASP A 68 4.79 17.04 -2.00
C ASP A 68 4.25 17.77 -0.77
N GLN A 69 3.61 17.06 0.17
CA GLN A 69 3.18 17.60 1.46
C GLN A 69 3.28 16.53 2.57
N VAL A 70 4.50 16.10 2.89
CA VAL A 70 4.71 15.25 4.06
C VAL A 70 4.53 16.09 5.32
N VAL A 71 3.44 15.89 6.04
CA VAL A 71 3.23 16.52 7.35
C VAL A 71 4.18 15.85 8.36
N PRO A 72 5.03 16.60 9.07
CA PRO A 72 5.96 16.02 10.04
C PRO A 72 5.24 15.26 11.14
N ILE A 73 5.83 14.15 11.59
CA ILE A 73 5.33 13.40 12.74
C ILE A 73 5.51 14.24 14.01
N PRO A 74 4.51 14.32 14.90
CA PRO A 74 4.64 15.02 16.15
C PRO A 74 5.76 14.40 17.03
N THR A 75 6.64 15.22 17.57
CA THR A 75 7.75 14.78 18.43
C THR A 75 7.32 14.20 19.77
N LYS A 76 6.09 14.42 20.20
CA LYS A 76 5.51 13.86 21.43
C LYS A 76 4.14 13.26 21.11
N LEU A 77 4.07 11.94 21.10
CA LEU A 77 2.82 11.21 21.03
C LEU A 77 2.21 11.12 22.44
N LYS A 78 0.90 11.38 22.52
CA LYS A 78 0.12 11.18 23.75
C LYS A 78 -0.91 10.11 23.44
N THR A 79 -0.91 9.04 24.23
CA THR A 79 -1.86 7.96 24.08
C THR A 79 -2.94 8.06 25.15
N ASN A 80 -4.18 8.26 24.73
CA ASN A 80 -5.35 8.20 25.60
C ASN A 80 -6.09 6.89 25.31
N LEU A 81 -6.00 5.97 26.27
CA LEU A 81 -6.59 4.62 26.15
C LEU A 81 -8.13 4.65 26.07
N ASP A 82 -8.78 5.62 26.68
CA ASP A 82 -10.24 5.76 26.63
C ASP A 82 -10.70 6.10 25.21
N LEU A 83 -9.97 6.97 24.52
CA LEU A 83 -10.27 7.31 23.13
C LEU A 83 -10.06 6.11 22.20
N ILE A 84 -8.99 5.36 22.39
CA ILE A 84 -8.75 4.13 21.64
C ILE A 84 -9.86 3.12 21.94
N GLY A 85 -10.20 2.91 23.22
CA GLY A 85 -11.28 2.04 23.65
C GLY A 85 -12.62 2.41 23.01
N ARG A 86 -12.98 3.70 23.00
CA ARG A 86 -14.21 4.19 22.36
C ARG A 86 -14.23 3.88 20.85
N PHE A 87 -13.10 4.10 20.17
CA PHE A 87 -13.00 3.83 18.73
C PHE A 87 -13.23 2.35 18.39
N PHE A 88 -12.65 1.44 19.15
CA PHE A 88 -12.77 -0.01 18.90
C PHE A 88 -14.05 -0.61 19.45
N SER A 89 -14.53 -0.18 20.62
CA SER A 89 -15.80 -0.65 21.20
C SER A 89 -17.00 -0.32 20.29
N ALA A 90 -17.00 0.85 19.64
CA ALA A 90 -18.02 1.21 18.65
C ALA A 90 -18.06 0.26 17.44
N ARG A 91 -17.01 -0.57 17.27
CA ARG A 91 -16.87 -1.59 16.21
C ARG A 91 -17.03 -3.02 16.74
N GLY A 92 -17.36 -3.17 18.01
CA GLY A 92 -17.48 -4.49 18.67
C GLY A 92 -16.13 -5.20 18.88
N ILE A 93 -15.03 -4.47 18.89
CA ILE A 93 -13.67 -5.02 19.05
C ILE A 93 -13.21 -4.80 20.48
N ASP A 94 -12.85 -5.89 21.15
CA ASP A 94 -12.27 -5.84 22.50
C ASP A 94 -10.76 -5.64 22.43
N ILE A 95 -10.27 -4.57 23.06
CA ILE A 95 -8.84 -4.22 23.14
C ILE A 95 -8.33 -4.26 24.58
N SER A 96 -8.96 -5.04 25.45
CA SER A 96 -8.57 -5.13 26.87
C SER A 96 -7.09 -5.54 27.07
N ASN A 97 -6.54 -6.35 26.16
CA ASN A 97 -5.12 -6.73 26.15
C ASN A 97 -4.29 -5.83 25.20
N ILE A 98 -4.30 -4.52 25.46
CA ILE A 98 -3.65 -3.53 24.59
C ILE A 98 -2.14 -3.75 24.40
N SER A 99 -1.46 -4.37 25.37
CA SER A 99 -0.01 -4.61 25.30
C SER A 99 0.40 -5.61 24.20
N SER A 100 -0.54 -6.43 23.73
CA SER A 100 -0.33 -7.38 22.62
C SER A 100 -0.71 -6.79 21.25
N LEU A 101 -1.31 -5.59 21.23
CA LEU A 101 -1.79 -4.97 20.01
C LEU A 101 -0.68 -4.18 19.29
N PRO A 102 -0.83 -3.96 17.99
CA PRO A 102 0.02 -3.04 17.24
C PRO A 102 0.03 -1.62 17.82
N GLU A 103 1.11 -0.89 17.59
CA GLU A 103 1.30 0.43 18.18
C GLU A 103 0.26 1.45 17.69
N MET A 104 -0.36 2.13 18.65
CA MET A 104 -1.37 3.15 18.42
C MET A 104 -1.13 4.37 19.32
N THR A 105 -1.62 5.51 18.88
CA THR A 105 -1.60 6.77 19.63
C THR A 105 -2.93 7.50 19.47
N THR A 106 -3.06 8.67 20.12
CA THR A 106 -4.23 9.53 19.96
C THR A 106 -3.81 10.96 19.68
N GLY A 107 -4.66 11.72 19.02
CA GLY A 107 -4.44 13.13 18.74
C GLY A 107 -5.65 13.80 18.12
N GLU A 108 -5.57 15.12 17.97
CA GLU A 108 -6.60 15.88 17.27
C GLU A 108 -6.12 16.25 15.88
N LYS A 109 -7.01 16.11 14.89
CA LYS A 109 -6.74 16.48 13.50
C LYS A 109 -7.87 17.35 12.96
N TYR A 110 -7.49 18.27 12.08
CA TYR A 110 -8.45 19.13 11.38
C TYR A 110 -8.85 18.51 10.04
N PHE A 111 -10.13 18.42 9.76
CA PHE A 111 -10.69 17.97 8.49
C PHE A 111 -11.60 19.04 7.90
N ASN A 112 -11.44 19.29 6.60
CA ASN A 112 -12.31 20.22 5.88
C ASN A 112 -13.78 19.80 5.99
N GLY A 113 -14.65 20.75 6.37
CA GLY A 113 -16.08 20.50 6.53
C GLY A 113 -16.49 19.81 7.85
N ILE A 114 -15.54 19.34 8.66
CA ILE A 114 -15.81 18.71 9.97
C ILE A 114 -15.24 19.56 11.11
N GLY A 115 -14.03 20.13 10.89
CA GLY A 115 -13.30 20.86 11.93
C GLY A 115 -12.26 19.98 12.64
N LYS A 116 -11.89 20.37 13.85
CA LYS A 116 -10.91 19.68 14.70
C LYS A 116 -11.60 18.58 15.51
N VAL A 117 -11.14 17.34 15.39
CA VAL A 117 -11.74 16.17 16.01
C VAL A 117 -10.70 15.21 16.58
N ASP A 118 -11.09 14.43 17.57
CA ASP A 118 -10.28 13.36 18.14
C ASP A 118 -10.06 12.24 17.15
N CYS A 119 -8.83 11.72 17.11
CA CYS A 119 -8.41 10.66 16.22
C CYS A 119 -7.63 9.58 16.97
N VAL A 120 -7.75 8.35 16.48
CA VAL A 120 -6.79 7.28 16.73
C VAL A 120 -5.75 7.29 15.61
N GLY A 121 -4.48 7.22 15.99
CA GLY A 121 -3.33 7.15 15.10
C GLY A 121 -2.72 5.76 15.12
N PHE A 122 -2.51 5.18 13.95
CA PHE A 122 -1.80 3.92 13.74
C PHE A 122 -0.35 4.26 13.40
N VAL A 123 0.59 3.85 14.26
CA VAL A 123 2.01 4.25 14.18
C VAL A 123 2.78 3.28 13.29
N TYR A 124 3.45 3.82 12.28
CA TYR A 124 4.29 3.09 11.33
C TYR A 124 5.76 3.39 11.64
N GLN A 125 6.36 2.64 12.53
CA GLN A 125 7.81 2.61 12.78
C GLN A 125 8.56 3.91 12.46
N ASP A 126 8.25 5.01 13.16
CA ASP A 126 8.87 6.34 13.05
C ASP A 126 8.74 7.05 11.69
N GLU A 127 8.08 6.43 10.70
CA GLU A 127 7.98 7.00 9.37
C GLU A 127 6.64 7.68 9.09
N ALA A 128 5.55 7.22 9.70
CA ALA A 128 4.22 7.80 9.50
C ALA A 128 3.24 7.47 10.62
N ILE A 129 2.20 8.29 10.73
CA ILE A 129 1.02 8.00 11.54
C ILE A 129 -0.21 8.18 10.65
N LYS A 130 -0.99 7.13 10.49
CA LYS A 130 -2.29 7.23 9.82
C LYS A 130 -3.37 7.48 10.85
N TRP A 131 -4.07 8.58 10.70
CA TRP A 131 -5.08 9.06 11.61
C TRP A 131 -6.48 8.73 11.13
N ARG A 132 -7.32 8.21 12.03
CA ARG A 132 -8.74 7.96 11.81
C ARG A 132 -9.54 8.75 12.81
N ALA A 133 -10.44 9.60 12.35
CA ALA A 133 -11.39 10.28 13.21
C ALA A 133 -12.28 9.26 13.94
N ILE A 134 -12.55 9.48 15.23
CA ILE A 134 -13.28 8.52 16.07
C ILE A 134 -14.75 8.51 15.66
N ASP A 135 -15.39 9.68 15.57
CA ASP A 135 -16.81 9.81 15.35
C ASP A 135 -17.19 10.13 13.88
N HIS A 136 -16.20 10.21 12.99
CA HIS A 136 -16.41 10.58 11.59
C HIS A 136 -15.68 9.63 10.64
N LYS A 137 -16.22 9.45 9.44
CA LYS A 137 -15.53 8.71 8.38
C LYS A 137 -14.50 9.62 7.68
N ALA A 138 -13.47 10.03 8.44
CA ALA A 138 -12.39 10.87 7.95
C ALA A 138 -11.04 10.30 8.34
N PHE A 139 -10.05 10.51 7.50
CA PHE A 139 -8.68 10.04 7.72
C PHE A 139 -7.68 11.02 7.13
N THR A 140 -6.49 11.05 7.71
CA THR A 140 -5.32 11.80 7.23
C THR A 140 -4.04 11.07 7.64
N GLN A 141 -2.89 11.56 7.20
CA GLN A 141 -1.60 10.96 7.50
C GLN A 141 -0.56 12.03 7.77
N ASP A 142 0.26 11.81 8.80
CA ASP A 142 1.52 12.50 9.02
C ASP A 142 2.65 11.58 8.61
N GLY A 143 3.73 12.11 8.04
CA GLY A 143 4.84 11.30 7.56
C GLY A 143 4.51 10.51 6.28
N ALA A 144 5.44 9.67 5.86
CA ALA A 144 5.31 8.84 4.67
C ALA A 144 5.46 7.36 5.05
N ALA A 145 4.34 6.63 5.14
CA ALA A 145 4.38 5.19 5.39
C ALA A 145 5.05 4.46 4.22
N ARG A 146 6.21 3.87 4.48
CA ARG A 146 6.99 3.10 3.51
C ARG A 146 6.93 1.60 3.79
N ASN A 147 6.58 1.24 5.02
CA ASN A 147 6.49 -0.13 5.50
C ASN A 147 5.03 -0.54 5.73
N PHE A 148 4.83 -1.81 6.05
CA PHE A 148 3.54 -2.28 6.52
C PHE A 148 3.34 -1.92 8.00
N TYR A 149 2.13 -1.54 8.37
CA TYR A 149 1.76 -1.45 9.77
C TYR A 149 1.89 -2.81 10.45
N ASN A 150 2.37 -2.84 11.70
CA ASN A 150 2.58 -4.07 12.47
C ASN A 150 3.68 -5.01 11.94
N LEU A 151 4.54 -4.57 11.03
CA LEU A 151 5.56 -5.43 10.42
C LEU A 151 6.61 -5.90 11.44
N GLU A 152 7.04 -5.04 12.39
CA GLU A 152 8.02 -5.43 13.42
C GLU A 152 7.52 -6.58 14.27
N LYS A 153 6.28 -6.48 14.75
CA LYS A 153 5.70 -7.53 15.55
C LYS A 153 5.60 -8.87 14.79
N ILE A 154 5.28 -8.81 13.50
CA ILE A 154 5.30 -10.01 12.65
C ILE A 154 6.72 -10.57 12.51
N ALA A 155 7.72 -9.69 12.36
CA ALA A 155 9.12 -10.10 12.24
C ALA A 155 9.66 -10.69 13.56
N ASP A 156 9.23 -10.17 14.71
CA ASP A 156 9.64 -10.68 16.02
C ASP A 156 8.96 -12.02 16.36
N ASP A 157 7.67 -12.13 16.08
CA ASP A 157 6.87 -13.32 16.40
C ASP A 157 7.10 -14.48 15.41
N MET A 158 7.58 -14.21 14.18
CA MET A 158 7.83 -15.18 13.10
C MET A 158 6.70 -16.21 12.91
N PRO A 159 5.44 -15.78 12.77
CA PRO A 159 4.31 -16.70 12.69
C PRO A 159 4.31 -17.49 11.37
N GLU A 160 3.80 -18.74 11.41
CA GLU A 160 3.64 -19.55 10.19
C GLU A 160 2.64 -18.97 9.19
N THR A 161 1.67 -18.19 9.67
CA THR A 161 0.61 -17.61 8.85
C THR A 161 0.41 -16.15 9.20
N VAL A 162 0.35 -15.29 8.18
CA VAL A 162 0.04 -13.87 8.28
C VAL A 162 -1.17 -13.56 7.42
N ILE A 163 -2.18 -12.92 8.01
CA ILE A 163 -3.39 -12.49 7.31
C ILE A 163 -3.16 -11.08 6.74
N ILE A 164 -3.52 -10.88 5.49
CA ILE A 164 -3.49 -9.55 4.86
C ILE A 164 -4.87 -8.92 4.99
N THR A 165 -4.94 -7.71 5.58
CA THR A 165 -6.17 -6.95 5.79
C THR A 165 -6.26 -5.73 4.87
N GLU A 166 -7.44 -5.12 4.76
CA GLU A 166 -7.62 -3.88 3.99
C GLU A 166 -7.13 -2.64 4.73
N GLY A 167 -7.14 -2.66 6.06
CA GLY A 167 -6.81 -1.50 6.87
C GLY A 167 -6.27 -1.82 8.25
N GLU A 168 -5.73 -0.78 8.90
CA GLU A 168 -5.07 -0.87 10.20
C GLU A 168 -6.02 -1.31 11.32
N ALA A 169 -7.28 -0.84 11.28
CA ALA A 169 -8.28 -1.23 12.28
C ALA A 169 -8.61 -2.72 12.21
N ASP A 170 -8.62 -3.31 11.02
CA ASP A 170 -8.85 -4.75 10.83
C ASP A 170 -7.66 -5.55 11.36
N THR A 171 -6.44 -5.03 11.17
CA THR A 171 -5.22 -5.61 11.76
C THR A 171 -5.31 -5.65 13.28
N VAL A 172 -5.74 -4.55 13.93
CA VAL A 172 -5.93 -4.53 15.38
C VAL A 172 -7.03 -5.48 15.82
N ALA A 173 -8.14 -5.58 15.07
CA ALA A 173 -9.22 -6.52 15.37
C ALA A 173 -8.74 -7.97 15.36
N LEU A 174 -7.94 -8.37 14.37
CA LEU A 174 -7.35 -9.71 14.31
C LEU A 174 -6.33 -9.93 15.42
N ALA A 175 -5.49 -8.93 15.72
CA ALA A 175 -4.55 -9.00 16.83
C ALA A 175 -5.24 -9.15 18.19
N SER A 176 -6.44 -8.55 18.38
CA SER A 176 -7.20 -8.67 19.64
C SER A 176 -7.66 -10.09 19.94
N ILE A 177 -7.75 -10.95 18.93
CA ILE A 177 -8.08 -12.38 19.05
C ILE A 177 -6.87 -13.30 18.83
N GLY A 178 -5.64 -12.74 18.87
CA GLY A 178 -4.40 -13.51 18.81
C GLY A 178 -3.97 -13.91 17.40
N LEU A 179 -4.52 -13.31 16.35
CA LEU A 179 -4.11 -13.59 14.97
C LEU A 179 -3.10 -12.56 14.44
N HIS A 180 -2.12 -13.04 13.70
CA HIS A 180 -1.09 -12.22 13.08
C HIS A 180 -1.57 -11.66 11.74
N SER A 181 -1.49 -10.35 11.58
CA SER A 181 -1.95 -9.70 10.36
C SER A 181 -1.20 -8.40 10.05
N ILE A 182 -1.20 -8.02 8.78
CA ILE A 182 -0.68 -6.75 8.27
C ILE A 182 -1.71 -6.16 7.29
N PRO A 183 -1.88 -4.83 7.22
CA PRO A 183 -2.76 -4.22 6.25
C PRO A 183 -2.04 -3.99 4.92
N VAL A 184 -2.79 -3.94 3.82
CA VAL A 184 -2.24 -3.42 2.57
C VAL A 184 -1.88 -1.93 2.72
N PRO A 185 -0.69 -1.50 2.26
CA PRO A 185 -0.35 -0.07 2.27
C PRO A 185 -1.37 0.73 1.45
N ASN A 186 -1.90 1.81 2.01
CA ASN A 186 -2.86 2.71 1.35
C ASN A 186 -4.25 2.11 1.03
N GLY A 187 -4.62 0.98 1.63
CA GLY A 187 -5.92 0.32 1.44
C GLY A 187 -6.06 -0.40 0.10
N ALA A 188 -7.16 -1.14 -0.06
CA ALA A 188 -7.46 -1.81 -1.31
C ALA A 188 -7.69 -0.77 -2.43
N PRO A 189 -7.18 -1.00 -3.66
CA PRO A 189 -7.36 -0.06 -4.76
C PRO A 189 -8.85 0.07 -5.07
N VAL A 190 -9.35 1.30 -4.98
CA VAL A 190 -10.70 1.63 -5.44
C VAL A 190 -10.76 1.35 -6.92
N LYS A 191 -11.56 0.35 -7.32
CA LYS A 191 -11.90 -0.09 -8.69
C LYS A 191 -11.04 0.52 -9.78
N VAL A 192 -10.24 -0.29 -10.45
CA VAL A 192 -9.75 0.03 -11.80
C VAL A 192 -11.00 0.32 -12.64
N SER A 193 -11.29 1.60 -12.88
CA SER A 193 -12.35 1.98 -13.78
C SER A 193 -11.98 1.38 -15.14
N ASN A 194 -12.74 0.41 -15.63
CA ASN A 194 -12.73 0.02 -17.02
C ASN A 194 -13.11 1.26 -17.83
N ARG A 195 -12.13 2.09 -18.15
CA ARG A 195 -12.30 3.09 -19.20
C ARG A 195 -12.28 2.33 -20.51
N LYS A 196 -13.46 2.16 -21.07
CA LYS A 196 -13.67 1.77 -22.46
C LYS A 196 -12.96 2.74 -23.39
#